data_ee87db5e755694746c3c50bd33a68261
#
_entry.id   ee87db5e755694746c3c50bd33a68261
#
_cell.length_a   1.000
_cell.length_b   1.000
_cell.length_c   1.000
_cell.angle_alpha   90.00
_cell.angle_beta   90.00
_cell.angle_gamma   90.00
#
_symmetry.space_group_name_H-M   'P 1'
#
loop_
_entity.id
_entity.type
_entity.pdbx_description
1 polymer ?
#
loop_
_entity_poly.entity_id
_entity_poly.type
_entity_poly.pdbx_seq_one_letter_code
_entity_poly.pdbx_strand_id
1 'polypeptide(L)'
;MAIMAAMDIHQRDDLAFPQSLPEFQQLFPDDAACAAYLGRARWPDGFVCPHCGQIAEPFRIVTRPGVLECRACRRQAGLLVGTVMERSHTPLSVWFWAAYLVASQTPGMSAVQFQRQLGLTRYETAFGILHKLRAGMVRPDQDRIGDRPKEHVEVDETWVGGRTRGEGRGIHHKTLVAAAVEVRHRKPGTAQNKRKDGRYAGRVRLAIAADRSADSLCGFVENAVMPGSLIVTDDWSGYASLRKRGYDHHAIAESGDPEIAEQFMPMIHLVFSNLKTWLNGIHHGVSAKHLQAYLNEFTFRFNRRFYPFNAFRSLLGIAGGIEAPTYADLYSGAWTHPTSSGCLC
;
A
#
# COMPACT_ATOMS: atom_id res chain seq x y z
N MET A 1 -21.43 15.46 5.82
CA MET A 1 -20.51 14.48 6.48
C MET A 1 -19.09 14.93 6.17
N ALA A 2 -18.41 15.53 7.14
CA ALA A 2 -17.02 15.90 6.96
C ALA A 2 -16.18 14.61 6.94
N ILE A 3 -15.66 14.25 5.79
CA ILE A 3 -14.60 13.26 5.67
C ILE A 3 -13.41 13.88 6.40
N MET A 4 -13.12 13.37 7.61
CA MET A 4 -11.90 13.75 8.31
C MET A 4 -10.74 13.40 7.38
N ALA A 5 -10.04 14.42 6.88
CA ALA A 5 -8.79 14.24 6.17
C ALA A 5 -7.91 13.31 7.02
N ALA A 6 -7.44 12.22 6.43
CA ALA A 6 -6.51 11.32 7.11
C ALA A 6 -5.29 12.16 7.47
N MET A 7 -5.21 12.58 8.74
CA MET A 7 -4.09 13.38 9.23
C MET A 7 -2.80 12.63 8.94
N ASP A 8 -1.84 13.34 8.43
CA ASP A 8 -0.53 12.76 8.12
C ASP A 8 0.14 12.33 9.44
N ILE A 9 -0.06 11.06 9.79
CA ILE A 9 0.53 10.44 11.00
C ILE A 9 2.06 10.57 11.04
N HIS A 10 2.68 10.86 9.90
CA HIS A 10 4.12 11.14 9.85
C HIS A 10 4.54 12.39 10.65
N GLN A 11 3.62 13.31 10.92
CA GLN A 11 3.86 14.54 11.69
C GLN A 11 3.48 14.40 13.17
N ARG A 12 3.10 13.20 13.63
CA ARG A 12 2.64 12.95 15.00
C ARG A 12 3.77 12.39 15.86
N ASP A 13 4.58 13.29 16.45
CA ASP A 13 5.67 12.92 17.35
C ASP A 13 5.19 12.33 18.69
N ASP A 14 3.91 12.58 19.04
CA ASP A 14 3.25 12.03 20.23
C ASP A 14 2.85 10.55 20.11
N LEU A 15 2.87 9.98 18.90
CA LEU A 15 2.61 8.57 18.65
C LEU A 15 3.91 7.80 18.49
N ALA A 16 4.35 7.17 19.56
CA ALA A 16 5.49 6.27 19.53
C ALA A 16 5.25 5.14 18.51
N PHE A 17 6.31 4.69 17.84
CA PHE A 17 6.28 3.51 16.99
C PHE A 17 7.49 2.62 17.31
N PRO A 18 7.29 1.29 17.35
CA PRO A 18 8.33 0.37 17.76
C PRO A 18 9.44 0.28 16.72
N GLN A 19 10.67 0.31 17.15
CA GLN A 19 11.86 0.12 16.31
C GLN A 19 12.46 -1.29 16.45
N SER A 20 11.89 -2.09 17.35
CA SER A 20 12.28 -3.47 17.57
C SER A 20 11.12 -4.30 18.10
N LEU A 21 11.26 -5.64 18.05
CA LEU A 21 10.27 -6.55 18.60
C LEU A 21 10.09 -6.40 20.12
N PRO A 22 11.16 -6.29 20.93
CA PRO A 22 10.99 -6.03 22.36
C PRO A 22 10.25 -4.72 22.65
N GLU A 23 10.53 -3.67 21.92
CA GLU A 23 9.85 -2.39 22.06
C GLU A 23 8.37 -2.48 21.67
N PHE A 24 8.05 -3.23 20.60
CA PHE A 24 6.67 -3.51 20.24
C PHE A 24 5.91 -4.17 21.39
N GLN A 25 6.50 -5.20 22.03
CA GLN A 25 5.89 -5.89 23.15
C GLN A 25 5.70 -4.99 24.39
N GLN A 26 6.63 -4.06 24.61
CA GLN A 26 6.50 -3.08 25.71
C GLN A 26 5.41 -2.04 25.45
N LEU A 27 5.29 -1.57 24.22
CA LEU A 27 4.29 -0.56 23.82
C LEU A 27 2.87 -1.13 23.75
N PHE A 28 2.74 -2.40 23.38
CA PHE A 28 1.45 -3.05 23.07
C PHE A 28 1.32 -4.40 23.81
N PRO A 29 1.38 -4.40 25.16
CA PRO A 29 1.31 -5.64 25.94
C PRO A 29 -0.08 -6.29 25.91
N ASP A 30 -1.14 -5.50 25.69
CA ASP A 30 -2.53 -5.94 25.75
C ASP A 30 -3.48 -5.10 24.85
N ASP A 31 -4.74 -5.52 24.79
CA ASP A 31 -5.79 -4.83 24.01
C ASP A 31 -6.08 -3.41 24.53
N ALA A 32 -5.87 -3.14 25.83
CA ALA A 32 -6.13 -1.82 26.40
C ALA A 32 -5.08 -0.80 25.93
N ALA A 33 -3.81 -1.19 25.90
CA ALA A 33 -2.73 -0.36 25.35
C ALA A 33 -2.93 -0.10 23.83
N CYS A 34 -3.32 -1.13 23.08
CA CYS A 34 -3.66 -1.01 21.66
C CYS A 34 -4.84 -0.06 21.42
N ALA A 35 -5.90 -0.17 22.23
CA ALA A 35 -7.08 0.71 22.14
C ALA A 35 -6.73 2.16 22.47
N ALA A 36 -5.91 2.39 23.49
CA ALA A 36 -5.44 3.73 23.85
C ALA A 36 -4.62 4.37 22.73
N TYR A 37 -3.72 3.60 22.12
CA TYR A 37 -2.94 4.07 20.96
C TYR A 37 -3.81 4.41 19.77
N LEU A 38 -4.72 3.52 19.39
CA LEU A 38 -5.62 3.75 18.25
C LEU A 38 -6.55 4.94 18.48
N GLY A 39 -7.02 5.13 19.72
CA GLY A 39 -7.83 6.28 20.10
C GLY A 39 -7.09 7.61 19.89
N ARG A 40 -5.84 7.70 20.31
CA ARG A 40 -4.98 8.87 20.07
C ARG A 40 -4.70 9.09 18.59
N ALA A 41 -4.50 8.01 17.84
CA ALA A 41 -4.29 8.10 16.39
C ALA A 41 -5.52 8.62 15.66
N ARG A 42 -6.73 8.21 16.07
CA ARG A 42 -8.00 8.63 15.45
C ARG A 42 -8.45 10.03 15.84
N TRP A 43 -8.23 10.40 17.09
CA TRP A 43 -8.72 11.67 17.67
C TRP A 43 -7.57 12.42 18.35
N PRO A 44 -6.73 13.08 17.53
CA PRO A 44 -5.58 13.83 18.06
C PRO A 44 -5.98 14.93 19.03
N ASP A 45 -7.07 15.62 18.73
CA ASP A 45 -7.57 16.77 19.48
C ASP A 45 -8.67 16.39 20.49
N GLY A 46 -8.79 15.08 20.78
CA GLY A 46 -9.82 14.54 21.66
C GLY A 46 -10.94 13.83 20.90
N PHE A 47 -11.67 12.97 21.64
CA PHE A 47 -12.75 12.19 21.06
C PHE A 47 -13.83 13.05 20.43
N VAL A 48 -14.10 12.79 19.14
CA VAL A 48 -15.22 13.39 18.39
C VAL A 48 -16.35 12.37 18.31
N CYS A 49 -17.49 12.69 18.90
CA CYS A 49 -18.63 11.78 18.87
C CYS A 49 -19.19 11.63 17.44
N PRO A 50 -19.28 10.41 16.88
CA PRO A 50 -19.81 10.20 15.54
C PRO A 50 -21.33 10.45 15.43
N HIS A 51 -22.03 10.57 16.57
CA HIS A 51 -23.47 10.76 16.60
C HIS A 51 -23.91 12.24 16.75
N CYS A 52 -23.18 13.03 17.54
CA CYS A 52 -23.55 14.43 17.80
C CYS A 52 -22.46 15.44 17.47
N GLY A 53 -21.27 15.00 17.02
CA GLY A 53 -20.14 15.87 16.69
C GLY A 53 -19.45 16.53 17.89
N GLN A 54 -19.93 16.31 19.13
CA GLN A 54 -19.34 16.93 20.33
C GLN A 54 -17.91 16.43 20.53
N ILE A 55 -17.01 17.35 20.79
CA ILE A 55 -15.62 17.08 21.17
C ILE A 55 -15.54 17.13 22.69
N ALA A 56 -15.27 16.00 23.33
CA ALA A 56 -15.12 15.92 24.78
C ALA A 56 -14.46 14.61 25.17
N GLU A 57 -13.85 14.54 26.35
CA GLU A 57 -13.34 13.28 26.90
C GLU A 57 -14.50 12.29 27.10
N PRO A 58 -14.47 11.09 26.48
CA PRO A 58 -15.56 10.12 26.58
C PRO A 58 -15.52 9.36 27.91
N PHE A 59 -16.61 8.73 28.29
CA PHE A 59 -16.59 7.67 29.28
C PHE A 59 -15.99 6.40 28.66
N ARG A 60 -15.03 5.81 29.34
CA ARG A 60 -14.41 4.53 28.98
C ARG A 60 -15.11 3.40 29.71
N ILE A 61 -15.59 2.42 28.96
CA ILE A 61 -16.25 1.25 29.56
C ILE A 61 -15.17 0.22 29.85
N VAL A 62 -14.85 0.02 31.14
CA VAL A 62 -13.75 -0.86 31.58
C VAL A 62 -13.90 -2.30 31.06
N THR A 63 -15.11 -2.83 31.05
CA THR A 63 -15.41 -4.18 30.55
C THR A 63 -15.41 -4.30 29.04
N ARG A 64 -15.34 -3.18 28.31
CA ARG A 64 -15.37 -3.10 26.84
C ARG A 64 -14.42 -2.03 26.34
N PRO A 65 -13.09 -2.26 26.38
CA PRO A 65 -12.05 -1.23 26.12
C PRO A 65 -12.18 -0.55 24.74
N GLY A 66 -12.80 -1.24 23.78
CA GLY A 66 -13.05 -0.70 22.42
C GLY A 66 -14.34 0.11 22.29
N VAL A 67 -15.06 0.41 23.38
CA VAL A 67 -16.32 1.17 23.35
C VAL A 67 -16.19 2.42 24.20
N LEU A 68 -16.49 3.56 23.57
CA LEU A 68 -16.49 4.89 24.19
C LEU A 68 -17.92 5.41 24.27
N GLU A 69 -18.31 6.02 25.39
CA GLU A 69 -19.62 6.66 25.55
C GLU A 69 -19.47 8.18 25.52
N CYS A 70 -20.21 8.83 24.66
CA CYS A 70 -20.25 10.29 24.58
C CYS A 70 -20.88 10.90 25.83
N ARG A 71 -20.21 11.85 26.45
CA ARG A 71 -20.75 12.57 27.63
C ARG A 71 -21.99 13.40 27.34
N ALA A 72 -22.09 13.94 26.11
CA ALA A 72 -23.19 14.81 25.72
C ALA A 72 -24.46 14.04 25.34
N CYS A 73 -24.36 13.10 24.40
CA CYS A 73 -25.54 12.41 23.88
C CYS A 73 -25.73 10.99 24.46
N ARG A 74 -24.83 10.50 25.32
CA ARG A 74 -24.84 9.20 25.99
C ARG A 74 -24.84 8.01 25.03
N ARG A 75 -24.63 8.23 23.74
CA ARG A 75 -24.51 7.14 22.77
C ARG A 75 -23.12 6.55 22.80
N GLN A 76 -23.05 5.24 22.57
CA GLN A 76 -21.81 4.51 22.50
C GLN A 76 -21.25 4.53 21.09
N ALA A 77 -19.94 4.71 20.96
CA ALA A 77 -19.17 4.67 19.74
C ALA A 77 -18.09 3.61 19.83
N GLY A 78 -18.06 2.68 18.91
CA GLY A 78 -17.00 1.69 18.83
C GLY A 78 -15.71 2.33 18.28
N LEU A 79 -14.58 2.05 18.92
CA LEU A 79 -13.26 2.51 18.50
C LEU A 79 -12.91 2.04 17.07
N LEU A 80 -13.41 0.88 16.66
CA LEU A 80 -13.12 0.27 15.37
C LEU A 80 -14.12 0.62 14.27
N VAL A 81 -15.24 1.29 14.60
CA VAL A 81 -16.27 1.67 13.60
C VAL A 81 -15.68 2.66 12.60
N GLY A 82 -15.86 2.40 11.30
CA GLY A 82 -15.29 3.19 10.21
C GLY A 82 -13.79 2.95 10.00
N THR A 83 -13.24 1.86 10.51
CA THR A 83 -11.86 1.43 10.25
C THR A 83 -11.84 0.08 9.53
N VAL A 84 -10.70 -0.31 8.95
CA VAL A 84 -10.53 -1.66 8.36
C VAL A 84 -10.75 -2.79 9.36
N MET A 85 -10.67 -2.50 10.66
CA MET A 85 -10.88 -3.45 11.76
C MET A 85 -12.35 -3.57 12.17
N GLU A 86 -13.24 -2.80 11.57
CA GLU A 86 -14.67 -2.86 11.89
C GLU A 86 -15.24 -4.28 11.72
N ARG A 87 -16.19 -4.65 12.59
CA ARG A 87 -16.85 -5.96 12.63
C ARG A 87 -15.91 -7.14 12.85
N SER A 88 -14.71 -6.88 13.40
CA SER A 88 -13.78 -7.94 13.78
C SER A 88 -14.05 -8.41 15.21
N HIS A 89 -14.07 -9.73 15.40
CA HIS A 89 -14.07 -10.37 16.71
C HIS A 89 -12.66 -10.75 17.19
N THR A 90 -11.65 -10.51 16.34
CA THR A 90 -10.25 -10.77 16.66
C THR A 90 -9.76 -9.71 17.65
N PRO A 91 -9.02 -10.10 18.71
CA PRO A 91 -8.44 -9.17 19.67
C PRO A 91 -7.62 -8.07 18.98
N LEU A 92 -7.63 -6.88 19.55
CA LEU A 92 -6.94 -5.73 18.96
C LEU A 92 -5.42 -5.92 18.96
N SER A 93 -4.88 -6.56 19.97
CA SER A 93 -3.47 -6.96 20.04
C SER A 93 -3.04 -7.82 18.86
N VAL A 94 -3.90 -8.73 18.38
CA VAL A 94 -3.63 -9.54 17.17
C VAL A 94 -3.55 -8.65 15.92
N TRP A 95 -4.41 -7.63 15.79
CA TRP A 95 -4.35 -6.66 14.71
C TRP A 95 -3.06 -5.83 14.72
N PHE A 96 -2.61 -5.45 15.90
CA PHE A 96 -1.34 -4.72 16.07
C PHE A 96 -0.14 -5.60 15.73
N TRP A 97 -0.13 -6.86 16.18
CA TRP A 97 0.86 -7.84 15.74
C TRP A 97 0.86 -8.03 14.23
N ALA A 98 -0.32 -8.14 13.62
CA ALA A 98 -0.48 -8.24 12.19
C ALA A 98 0.13 -7.06 11.46
N ALA A 99 -0.22 -5.84 11.87
CA ALA A 99 0.31 -4.61 11.31
C ALA A 99 1.84 -4.51 11.47
N TYR A 100 2.37 -4.88 12.64
CA TYR A 100 3.80 -4.89 12.90
C TYR A 100 4.55 -5.88 11.99
N LEU A 101 4.09 -7.12 11.94
CA LEU A 101 4.73 -8.16 11.11
C LEU A 101 4.70 -7.80 9.62
N VAL A 102 3.57 -7.34 9.11
CA VAL A 102 3.44 -6.97 7.70
C VAL A 102 4.29 -5.74 7.35
N ALA A 103 4.37 -4.76 8.26
CA ALA A 103 5.13 -3.54 8.01
C ALA A 103 6.64 -3.70 8.15
N SER A 104 7.11 -4.52 9.11
CA SER A 104 8.53 -4.60 9.48
C SER A 104 9.31 -5.71 8.78
N GLN A 105 8.68 -6.80 8.36
CA GLN A 105 9.38 -7.92 7.74
C GLN A 105 9.71 -7.66 6.26
N THR A 106 10.98 -7.70 5.92
CA THR A 106 11.45 -7.47 4.54
C THR A 106 10.83 -8.42 3.50
N PRO A 107 10.77 -9.76 3.70
CA PRO A 107 10.23 -10.64 2.68
C PRO A 107 8.69 -10.66 2.61
N GLY A 108 7.98 -10.08 3.60
CA GLY A 108 6.54 -10.23 3.71
C GLY A 108 6.12 -11.60 4.23
N MET A 109 4.82 -11.90 4.14
CA MET A 109 4.28 -13.09 4.77
C MET A 109 3.09 -13.66 4.00
N SER A 110 3.08 -14.98 3.80
CA SER A 110 1.89 -15.66 3.27
C SER A 110 0.80 -15.78 4.34
N ALA A 111 -0.45 -15.92 3.91
CA ALA A 111 -1.57 -16.07 4.86
C ALA A 111 -1.44 -17.34 5.73
N VAL A 112 -0.85 -18.41 5.21
CA VAL A 112 -0.59 -19.63 5.97
C VAL A 112 0.46 -19.41 7.06
N GLN A 113 1.55 -18.72 6.73
CA GLN A 113 2.57 -18.37 7.71
C GLN A 113 2.03 -17.41 8.78
N PHE A 114 1.24 -16.42 8.35
CA PHE A 114 0.58 -15.47 9.23
C PHE A 114 -0.37 -16.17 10.21
N GLN A 115 -1.21 -17.10 9.72
CA GLN A 115 -2.08 -17.93 10.55
C GLN A 115 -1.30 -18.65 11.64
N ARG A 116 -0.18 -19.28 11.28
CA ARG A 116 0.65 -20.06 12.22
C ARG A 116 1.32 -19.17 13.27
N GLN A 117 1.88 -18.04 12.86
CA GLN A 117 2.59 -17.13 13.77
C GLN A 117 1.68 -16.47 14.80
N LEU A 118 0.43 -16.18 14.44
CA LEU A 118 -0.54 -15.56 15.34
C LEU A 118 -1.48 -16.58 16.03
N GLY A 119 -1.27 -17.88 15.83
CA GLY A 119 -2.09 -18.92 16.43
C GLY A 119 -3.56 -18.87 16.01
N LEU A 120 -3.86 -18.37 14.81
CA LEU A 120 -5.23 -18.25 14.33
C LEU A 120 -5.76 -19.61 13.91
N THR A 121 -6.94 -19.99 14.41
CA THR A 121 -7.53 -21.29 14.13
C THR A 121 -8.01 -21.45 12.68
N ARG A 122 -8.45 -20.36 12.04
CA ARG A 122 -9.03 -20.40 10.69
C ARG A 122 -8.16 -19.62 9.71
N TYR A 123 -7.93 -20.22 8.55
CA TYR A 123 -7.23 -19.56 7.44
C TYR A 123 -7.97 -18.31 6.95
N GLU A 124 -9.31 -18.37 6.90
CA GLU A 124 -10.15 -17.26 6.45
C GLU A 124 -9.97 -16.01 7.33
N THR A 125 -9.73 -16.19 8.62
CA THR A 125 -9.42 -15.08 9.53
C THR A 125 -8.09 -14.45 9.18
N ALA A 126 -7.06 -15.26 8.96
CA ALA A 126 -5.73 -14.78 8.54
C ALA A 126 -5.80 -14.06 7.19
N PHE A 127 -6.49 -14.65 6.21
CA PHE A 127 -6.71 -14.04 4.90
C PHE A 127 -7.45 -12.70 5.02
N GLY A 128 -8.54 -12.67 5.78
CA GLY A 128 -9.33 -11.46 5.98
C GLY A 128 -8.54 -10.32 6.63
N ILE A 129 -7.75 -10.60 7.69
CA ILE A 129 -6.89 -9.61 8.34
C ILE A 129 -5.87 -9.05 7.35
N LEU A 130 -5.14 -9.92 6.63
CA LEU A 130 -4.13 -9.48 5.66
C LEU A 130 -4.73 -8.62 4.55
N HIS A 131 -5.88 -9.02 4.00
CA HIS A 131 -6.52 -8.26 2.93
C HIS A 131 -7.11 -6.94 3.42
N LYS A 132 -7.66 -6.89 4.64
CA LYS A 132 -8.08 -5.64 5.27
C LYS A 132 -6.90 -4.70 5.54
N LEU A 133 -5.75 -5.23 5.97
CA LEU A 133 -4.53 -4.43 6.09
C LEU A 133 -4.04 -3.93 4.73
N ARG A 134 -4.09 -4.75 3.67
CA ARG A 134 -3.77 -4.31 2.29
C ARG A 134 -4.67 -3.17 1.82
N ALA A 135 -5.94 -3.19 2.19
CA ALA A 135 -6.85 -2.07 1.94
C ALA A 135 -6.38 -0.80 2.64
N GLY A 136 -5.87 -0.93 3.88
CA GLY A 136 -5.27 0.18 4.64
C GLY A 136 -3.88 0.63 4.17
N MET A 137 -3.30 0.05 3.12
CA MET A 137 -1.98 0.42 2.60
C MET A 137 -2.02 1.50 1.53
N VAL A 138 -3.18 1.89 1.07
CA VAL A 138 -3.37 2.92 0.04
C VAL A 138 -4.25 4.02 0.59
N ARG A 139 -3.81 5.27 0.42
CA ARG A 139 -4.62 6.44 0.77
C ARG A 139 -5.67 6.70 -0.32
N PRO A 140 -6.88 7.14 0.04
CA PRO A 140 -7.88 7.56 -0.95
C PRO A 140 -7.40 8.71 -1.84
N ASP A 141 -6.60 9.62 -1.27
CA ASP A 141 -6.01 10.81 -1.89
C ASP A 141 -4.51 10.62 -2.19
N GLN A 142 -4.14 9.45 -2.70
CA GLN A 142 -2.74 9.14 -2.94
C GLN A 142 -2.09 10.17 -3.89
N ASP A 143 -1.03 10.81 -3.41
CA ASP A 143 -0.25 11.79 -4.15
C ASP A 143 0.40 11.18 -5.41
N ARG A 144 0.46 11.96 -6.47
CA ARG A 144 1.18 11.61 -7.69
C ARG A 144 2.69 11.66 -7.45
N ILE A 145 3.45 10.89 -8.22
CA ILE A 145 4.93 10.89 -8.18
C ILE A 145 5.49 11.80 -9.28
N GLY A 146 6.80 12.10 -9.21
CA GLY A 146 7.47 12.92 -10.23
C GLY A 146 7.46 14.42 -9.93
N ASP A 147 7.29 14.82 -8.66
CA ASP A 147 7.21 16.20 -8.19
C ASP A 147 8.56 16.93 -8.05
N ARG A 148 9.67 16.25 -8.35
CA ARG A 148 11.02 16.81 -8.14
C ARG A 148 11.67 17.29 -9.43
N PRO A 149 12.11 18.55 -9.50
CA PRO A 149 12.90 19.05 -10.62
C PRO A 149 14.18 18.23 -10.83
N LYS A 150 14.55 17.98 -12.08
CA LYS A 150 15.78 17.24 -12.48
C LYS A 150 15.76 15.73 -12.18
N GLU A 151 14.68 15.19 -11.68
CA GLU A 151 14.44 13.75 -11.58
C GLU A 151 13.45 13.34 -12.68
N HIS A 152 13.46 12.08 -13.06
CA HIS A 152 12.52 11.57 -14.06
C HIS A 152 11.77 10.36 -13.52
N VAL A 153 10.72 9.98 -14.23
CA VAL A 153 9.91 8.80 -13.93
C VAL A 153 10.07 7.80 -15.07
N GLU A 154 10.54 6.59 -14.74
CA GLU A 154 10.51 5.47 -15.68
C GLU A 154 9.13 4.82 -15.61
N VAL A 155 8.52 4.58 -16.77
CA VAL A 155 7.20 3.95 -16.90
C VAL A 155 7.28 2.81 -17.90
N ASP A 156 6.72 1.66 -17.51
CA ASP A 156 6.68 0.46 -18.34
C ASP A 156 5.57 -0.48 -17.83
N GLU A 157 5.25 -1.54 -18.56
CA GLU A 157 4.30 -2.55 -18.15
C GLU A 157 4.91 -3.95 -18.19
N THR A 158 4.34 -4.85 -17.39
CA THR A 158 4.79 -6.24 -17.34
C THR A 158 3.65 -7.20 -17.09
N TRP A 159 3.82 -8.44 -17.55
CA TRP A 159 2.88 -9.52 -17.29
C TRP A 159 3.20 -10.22 -15.99
N VAL A 160 2.21 -10.30 -15.11
CA VAL A 160 2.26 -10.94 -13.79
C VAL A 160 1.21 -12.03 -13.71
N GLY A 161 1.57 -13.19 -13.17
CA GLY A 161 0.62 -14.28 -12.99
C GLY A 161 1.26 -15.54 -12.39
N GLY A 162 0.41 -16.46 -11.95
CA GLY A 162 0.82 -17.73 -11.41
C GLY A 162 1.41 -18.68 -12.48
N ARG A 163 2.04 -19.77 -12.00
CA ARG A 163 2.50 -20.86 -12.89
C ARG A 163 1.29 -21.56 -13.49
N THR A 164 1.18 -21.58 -14.80
CA THR A 164 0.26 -22.45 -15.53
C THR A 164 0.92 -23.83 -15.69
N ARG A 165 0.37 -24.84 -15.01
CA ARG A 165 0.84 -26.22 -15.18
C ARG A 165 0.42 -26.70 -16.58
N GLY A 166 1.41 -27.02 -17.44
CA GLY A 166 1.17 -27.66 -18.72
C GLY A 166 0.97 -26.76 -19.94
N GLU A 167 0.86 -25.43 -19.79
CA GLU A 167 0.53 -24.52 -20.91
C GLU A 167 1.71 -23.68 -21.43
N GLY A 168 2.94 -24.01 -21.07
CA GLY A 168 4.13 -23.30 -21.57
C GLY A 168 4.31 -21.89 -21.01
N ARG A 169 5.07 -21.02 -21.76
CA ARG A 169 5.44 -19.66 -21.36
C ARG A 169 4.43 -18.58 -21.79
N GLY A 170 3.22 -18.96 -22.21
CA GLY A 170 2.20 -18.03 -22.70
C GLY A 170 1.73 -16.98 -21.69
N ILE A 171 1.06 -15.94 -22.20
CA ILE A 171 0.51 -14.83 -21.39
C ILE A 171 -0.97 -15.07 -20.98
N HIS A 172 -1.58 -16.17 -21.43
CA HIS A 172 -3.02 -16.43 -21.37
C HIS A 172 -3.66 -16.35 -19.97
N HIS A 173 -2.87 -16.53 -18.90
CA HIS A 173 -3.34 -16.46 -17.51
C HIS A 173 -2.58 -15.40 -16.70
N LYS A 174 -1.96 -14.44 -17.39
CA LYS A 174 -1.23 -13.34 -16.75
C LYS A 174 -2.04 -12.05 -16.85
N THR A 175 -1.88 -11.24 -15.84
CA THR A 175 -2.50 -9.91 -15.77
C THR A 175 -1.44 -8.87 -16.11
N LEU A 176 -1.82 -7.89 -16.93
CA LEU A 176 -0.96 -6.77 -17.27
C LEU A 176 -0.89 -5.81 -16.07
N VAL A 177 0.31 -5.42 -15.70
CA VAL A 177 0.57 -4.46 -14.62
C VAL A 177 1.39 -3.33 -15.17
N ALA A 178 0.85 -2.13 -15.13
CA ALA A 178 1.58 -0.89 -15.41
C ALA A 178 2.29 -0.42 -14.14
N ALA A 179 3.49 0.12 -14.31
CA ALA A 179 4.30 0.65 -13.23
C ALA A 179 4.93 1.99 -13.59
N ALA A 180 5.09 2.85 -12.60
CA ALA A 180 5.85 4.09 -12.67
C ALA A 180 6.78 4.17 -11.48
N VAL A 181 8.05 4.52 -11.69
CA VAL A 181 9.06 4.64 -10.63
C VAL A 181 9.86 5.93 -10.78
N GLU A 182 9.99 6.68 -9.70
CA GLU A 182 10.88 7.84 -9.65
C GLU A 182 12.33 7.39 -9.69
N VAL A 183 13.13 7.99 -10.55
CA VAL A 183 14.58 7.82 -10.57
C VAL A 183 15.22 8.96 -9.80
N ARG A 184 15.78 8.64 -8.66
CA ARG A 184 16.40 9.59 -7.76
C ARG A 184 17.92 9.42 -7.74
N HIS A 185 18.61 10.48 -7.33
CA HIS A 185 20.05 10.49 -7.29
C HIS A 185 20.56 10.74 -5.87
N ARG A 186 21.64 10.07 -5.51
CA ARG A 186 22.41 10.33 -4.30
C ARG A 186 23.89 10.17 -4.60
N LYS A 187 24.73 10.59 -3.67
CA LYS A 187 26.18 10.47 -3.83
C LYS A 187 26.56 9.03 -4.19
N PRO A 188 27.26 8.81 -5.31
CA PRO A 188 27.69 7.48 -5.74
C PRO A 188 28.59 6.80 -4.70
N GLY A 189 28.55 5.45 -4.67
CA GLY A 189 29.46 4.67 -3.83
C GLY A 189 29.19 4.72 -2.34
N THR A 190 28.03 5.24 -1.89
CA THR A 190 27.62 5.15 -0.48
C THR A 190 27.15 3.74 -0.13
N ALA A 191 27.15 3.41 1.18
CA ALA A 191 26.62 2.13 1.66
C ALA A 191 25.17 1.88 1.24
N GLN A 192 24.36 2.96 1.10
CA GLN A 192 22.96 2.90 0.69
C GLN A 192 22.79 2.79 -0.82
N ASN A 193 23.80 3.12 -1.62
CA ASN A 193 23.72 3.06 -3.07
C ASN A 193 25.04 2.57 -3.67
N LYS A 194 25.03 1.30 -4.11
CA LYS A 194 26.18 0.65 -4.72
C LYS A 194 26.32 0.95 -6.21
N ARG A 195 25.34 1.56 -6.86
CA ARG A 195 25.41 1.93 -8.27
C ARG A 195 26.43 3.05 -8.47
N LYS A 196 27.26 2.90 -9.47
CA LYS A 196 28.33 3.87 -9.79
C LYS A 196 27.77 5.22 -10.26
N ASP A 197 26.59 5.21 -10.88
CA ASP A 197 25.90 6.40 -11.39
C ASP A 197 25.09 7.14 -10.31
N GLY A 198 25.00 6.60 -9.10
CA GLY A 198 24.26 7.20 -8.00
C GLY A 198 22.74 7.08 -8.10
N ARG A 199 22.19 6.50 -9.17
CA ARG A 199 20.73 6.33 -9.35
C ARG A 199 20.16 5.30 -8.38
N TYR A 200 18.95 5.56 -7.89
CA TYR A 200 18.18 4.61 -7.10
C TYR A 200 16.67 4.83 -7.31
N ALA A 201 15.89 3.77 -7.14
CA ALA A 201 14.44 3.85 -7.24
C ALA A 201 13.87 4.68 -6.08
N GLY A 202 13.07 5.69 -6.39
CA GLY A 202 12.31 6.49 -5.45
C GLY A 202 10.97 5.84 -5.11
N ARG A 203 9.88 6.62 -5.16
CA ARG A 203 8.52 6.12 -5.00
C ARG A 203 8.08 5.35 -6.24
N VAL A 204 7.24 4.36 -6.03
CA VAL A 204 6.64 3.54 -7.09
C VAL A 204 5.12 3.62 -7.05
N ARG A 205 4.50 3.50 -8.22
CA ARG A 205 3.06 3.27 -8.40
C ARG A 205 2.86 2.05 -9.29
N LEU A 206 1.92 1.20 -8.92
CA LEU A 206 1.59 -0.03 -9.63
C LEU A 206 0.08 -0.17 -9.73
N ALA A 207 -0.42 -0.47 -10.92
CA ALA A 207 -1.84 -0.77 -11.12
C ALA A 207 -2.04 -1.85 -12.18
N ILE A 208 -3.13 -2.59 -12.09
CA ILE A 208 -3.57 -3.47 -13.17
C ILE A 208 -4.00 -2.57 -14.34
N ALA A 209 -3.49 -2.87 -15.53
CA ALA A 209 -3.95 -2.26 -16.77
C ALA A 209 -4.87 -3.24 -17.52
N ALA A 210 -5.90 -2.71 -18.17
CA ALA A 210 -6.82 -3.54 -18.94
C ALA A 210 -6.12 -4.14 -20.16
N ASP A 211 -5.33 -3.33 -20.85
CA ASP A 211 -4.57 -3.69 -22.04
C ASP A 211 -3.39 -2.74 -22.24
N ARG A 212 -2.68 -2.88 -23.36
CA ARG A 212 -1.55 -2.02 -23.76
C ARG A 212 -1.97 -0.83 -24.64
N SER A 213 -3.25 -0.45 -24.63
CA SER A 213 -3.73 0.71 -25.37
C SER A 213 -3.25 2.03 -24.77
N ALA A 214 -3.28 3.10 -25.61
CA ALA A 214 -2.96 4.44 -25.14
C ALA A 214 -3.91 4.92 -24.03
N ASP A 215 -5.18 4.52 -24.05
CA ASP A 215 -6.14 4.91 -23.02
C ASP A 215 -5.82 4.25 -21.68
N SER A 216 -5.50 2.95 -21.67
CA SER A 216 -5.11 2.24 -20.46
C SER A 216 -3.78 2.74 -19.89
N LEU A 217 -2.73 2.84 -20.70
CA LEU A 217 -1.39 3.17 -20.23
C LEU A 217 -1.23 4.66 -19.91
N CYS A 218 -1.70 5.55 -20.78
CA CYS A 218 -1.65 6.99 -20.50
C CYS A 218 -2.62 7.36 -19.37
N GLY A 219 -3.78 6.70 -19.24
CA GLY A 219 -4.69 6.90 -18.12
C GLY A 219 -4.04 6.51 -16.78
N PHE A 220 -3.26 5.41 -16.74
CA PHE A 220 -2.44 5.07 -15.59
C PHE A 220 -1.44 6.18 -15.25
N VAL A 221 -0.71 6.69 -16.25
CA VAL A 221 0.27 7.77 -16.07
C VAL A 221 -0.38 9.03 -15.50
N GLU A 222 -1.53 9.46 -16.05
CA GLU A 222 -2.25 10.65 -15.58
C GLU A 222 -2.70 10.54 -14.12
N ASN A 223 -3.01 9.34 -13.66
CA ASN A 223 -3.38 9.10 -12.27
C ASN A 223 -2.17 8.98 -11.33
N ALA A 224 -1.05 8.44 -11.82
CA ALA A 224 0.11 8.09 -11.01
C ALA A 224 1.19 9.17 -10.99
N VAL A 225 1.34 9.97 -12.05
CA VAL A 225 2.46 10.88 -12.26
C VAL A 225 1.98 12.33 -12.35
N MET A 226 2.75 13.25 -11.77
CA MET A 226 2.46 14.68 -11.82
C MET A 226 2.55 15.20 -13.27
N PRO A 227 1.59 16.01 -13.74
CA PRO A 227 1.69 16.69 -15.02
C PRO A 227 2.99 17.50 -15.12
N GLY A 228 3.59 17.53 -16.31
CA GLY A 228 4.87 18.22 -16.57
C GLY A 228 6.12 17.45 -16.14
N SER A 229 5.97 16.25 -15.56
CA SER A 229 7.12 15.40 -15.24
C SER A 229 7.84 14.93 -16.50
N LEU A 230 9.16 14.76 -16.39
CA LEU A 230 9.96 14.03 -17.37
C LEU A 230 9.69 12.53 -17.23
N ILE A 231 9.16 11.91 -18.28
CA ILE A 231 8.84 10.49 -18.34
C ILE A 231 9.71 9.79 -19.38
N VAL A 232 10.27 8.66 -18.98
CA VAL A 232 11.02 7.77 -19.88
C VAL A 232 10.24 6.46 -20.02
N THR A 233 9.99 6.03 -21.24
CA THR A 233 9.33 4.75 -21.57
C THR A 233 10.12 3.99 -22.63
N ASP A 234 9.75 2.72 -22.87
CA ASP A 234 10.08 2.09 -24.15
C ASP A 234 9.35 2.82 -25.32
N ASP A 235 9.69 2.44 -26.56
CA ASP A 235 9.08 3.02 -27.78
C ASP A 235 7.72 2.37 -28.12
N TRP A 236 6.99 1.87 -27.14
CA TRP A 236 5.66 1.30 -27.37
C TRP A 236 4.65 2.39 -27.74
N SER A 237 3.89 2.15 -28.81
CA SER A 237 2.91 3.12 -29.35
C SER A 237 1.83 3.55 -28.34
N GLY A 238 1.55 2.75 -27.32
CA GLY A 238 0.62 3.10 -26.23
C GLY A 238 1.04 4.34 -25.43
N TYR A 239 2.32 4.72 -25.45
CA TYR A 239 2.82 5.93 -24.77
C TYR A 239 2.94 7.16 -25.68
N ALA A 240 2.72 7.02 -26.99
CA ALA A 240 2.97 8.09 -27.95
C ALA A 240 2.18 9.39 -27.71
N SER A 241 1.04 9.31 -27.02
CA SER A 241 0.19 10.48 -26.72
C SER A 241 0.61 11.25 -25.46
N LEU A 242 1.59 10.80 -24.67
CA LEU A 242 1.98 11.43 -23.41
C LEU A 242 2.39 12.90 -23.56
N ARG A 243 3.11 13.26 -24.63
CA ARG A 243 3.44 14.67 -24.91
C ARG A 243 2.21 15.55 -25.09
N LYS A 244 1.19 15.05 -25.79
CA LYS A 244 -0.08 15.76 -25.99
C LYS A 244 -0.89 15.89 -24.68
N ARG A 245 -0.61 15.03 -23.71
CA ARG A 245 -1.24 15.03 -22.38
C ARG A 245 -0.47 15.85 -21.34
N GLY A 246 0.56 16.61 -21.76
CA GLY A 246 1.28 17.56 -20.92
C GLY A 246 2.47 17.01 -20.16
N TYR A 247 3.08 15.92 -20.64
CA TYR A 247 4.31 15.36 -20.09
C TYR A 247 5.52 15.62 -20.97
N ASP A 248 6.70 15.79 -20.38
CA ASP A 248 7.96 15.73 -21.12
C ASP A 248 8.33 14.26 -21.32
N HIS A 249 8.09 13.74 -22.53
CA HIS A 249 8.18 12.30 -22.79
C HIS A 249 9.35 11.96 -23.70
N HIS A 250 10.18 11.04 -23.24
CA HIS A 250 11.31 10.46 -23.96
C HIS A 250 11.09 8.96 -24.15
N ALA A 251 10.81 8.56 -25.40
CA ALA A 251 10.72 7.16 -25.78
C ALA A 251 12.10 6.61 -26.13
N ILE A 252 12.45 5.46 -25.61
CA ILE A 252 13.72 4.77 -25.83
C ILE A 252 13.47 3.53 -26.66
N ALA A 253 14.00 3.50 -27.88
CA ALA A 253 13.93 2.33 -28.74
C ALA A 253 14.91 1.26 -28.25
N GLU A 254 14.43 0.35 -27.40
CA GLU A 254 15.26 -0.73 -26.84
C GLU A 254 15.65 -1.78 -27.87
N SER A 255 14.85 -1.96 -28.95
CA SER A 255 15.06 -2.96 -30.02
C SER A 255 15.31 -4.38 -29.49
N GLY A 256 14.89 -4.67 -28.27
CA GLY A 256 15.14 -5.94 -27.59
C GLY A 256 16.57 -6.09 -27.02
N ASP A 257 17.36 -5.02 -26.96
CA ASP A 257 18.70 -5.02 -26.40
C ASP A 257 18.65 -4.78 -24.88
N PRO A 258 19.02 -5.78 -24.06
CA PRO A 258 19.02 -5.65 -22.61
C PRO A 258 19.99 -4.59 -22.07
N GLU A 259 21.08 -4.26 -22.78
CA GLU A 259 22.05 -3.26 -22.35
C GLU A 259 21.43 -1.84 -22.45
N ILE A 260 20.66 -1.58 -23.51
CA ILE A 260 19.91 -0.32 -23.66
C ILE A 260 18.88 -0.17 -22.54
N ALA A 261 18.11 -1.22 -22.26
CA ALA A 261 17.13 -1.24 -21.17
C ALA A 261 17.79 -0.95 -19.81
N GLU A 262 18.91 -1.63 -19.49
CA GLU A 262 19.66 -1.41 -18.23
C GLU A 262 20.28 -0.01 -18.16
N GLN A 263 20.66 0.57 -19.28
CA GLN A 263 21.24 1.93 -19.33
C GLN A 263 20.18 3.01 -19.07
N PHE A 264 19.01 2.90 -19.72
CA PHE A 264 18.03 3.99 -19.76
C PHE A 264 16.86 3.80 -18.79
N MET A 265 16.42 2.55 -18.52
CA MET A 265 15.29 2.25 -17.63
C MET A 265 15.62 1.20 -16.54
N PRO A 266 16.73 1.31 -15.82
CA PRO A 266 17.16 0.28 -14.88
C PRO A 266 16.28 0.17 -13.64
N MET A 267 15.59 1.25 -13.24
CA MET A 267 14.82 1.25 -12.00
C MET A 267 13.50 0.53 -12.17
N ILE A 268 12.83 0.66 -13.32
CA ILE A 268 11.58 -0.03 -13.57
C ILE A 268 11.80 -1.54 -13.68
N HIS A 269 12.85 -1.99 -14.35
CA HIS A 269 13.21 -3.40 -14.44
C HIS A 269 13.59 -4.00 -13.06
N LEU A 270 14.29 -3.23 -12.23
CA LEU A 270 14.55 -3.61 -10.83
C LEU A 270 13.26 -3.77 -10.04
N VAL A 271 12.31 -2.86 -10.19
CA VAL A 271 10.99 -2.95 -9.54
C VAL A 271 10.24 -4.19 -9.99
N PHE A 272 10.20 -4.47 -11.29
CA PHE A 272 9.54 -5.67 -11.82
C PHE A 272 10.20 -6.97 -11.36
N SER A 273 11.52 -7.02 -11.33
CA SER A 273 12.26 -8.16 -10.81
C SER A 273 11.92 -8.42 -9.34
N ASN A 274 11.95 -7.38 -8.51
CA ASN A 274 11.61 -7.48 -7.10
C ASN A 274 10.14 -7.90 -6.89
N LEU A 275 9.20 -7.34 -7.65
CA LEU A 275 7.78 -7.70 -7.58
C LEU A 275 7.57 -9.18 -7.93
N LYS A 276 8.12 -9.63 -9.05
CA LYS A 276 7.98 -11.03 -9.49
C LYS A 276 8.63 -12.00 -8.51
N THR A 277 9.82 -11.68 -8.00
CA THR A 277 10.51 -12.49 -6.99
C THR A 277 9.68 -12.60 -5.71
N TRP A 278 9.13 -11.47 -5.25
CA TRP A 278 8.28 -11.43 -4.05
C TRP A 278 6.99 -12.25 -4.23
N LEU A 279 6.27 -12.04 -5.34
CA LEU A 279 5.02 -12.77 -5.61
C LEU A 279 5.25 -14.28 -5.74
N ASN A 280 6.32 -14.69 -6.41
CA ASN A 280 6.62 -16.10 -6.61
C ASN A 280 7.22 -16.77 -5.36
N GLY A 281 8.10 -16.08 -4.64
CA GLY A 281 8.81 -16.62 -3.48
C GLY A 281 7.93 -16.75 -2.23
N ILE A 282 7.02 -15.80 -2.01
CA ILE A 282 6.20 -15.76 -0.79
C ILE A 282 4.79 -16.31 -1.01
N HIS A 283 4.19 -16.00 -2.17
CA HIS A 283 2.78 -16.32 -2.44
C HIS A 283 2.60 -17.44 -3.45
N HIS A 284 3.70 -17.90 -4.11
CA HIS A 284 3.69 -18.94 -5.14
C HIS A 284 2.74 -18.64 -6.31
N GLY A 285 2.45 -17.37 -6.54
CA GLY A 285 1.50 -16.86 -7.50
C GLY A 285 0.24 -16.31 -6.84
N VAL A 286 -0.40 -15.36 -7.51
CA VAL A 286 -1.60 -14.67 -7.05
C VAL A 286 -2.62 -14.67 -8.17
N SER A 287 -3.90 -14.94 -7.84
CA SER A 287 -4.97 -14.86 -8.82
C SER A 287 -5.22 -13.41 -9.26
N ALA A 288 -5.64 -13.22 -10.51
CA ALA A 288 -5.92 -11.90 -11.07
C ALA A 288 -6.87 -11.05 -10.19
N LYS A 289 -7.91 -11.69 -9.63
CA LYS A 289 -8.91 -11.02 -8.76
C LYS A 289 -8.34 -10.40 -7.50
N HIS A 290 -7.20 -10.89 -7.00
CA HIS A 290 -6.57 -10.38 -5.78
C HIS A 290 -5.28 -9.59 -6.06
N LEU A 291 -4.81 -9.58 -7.29
CA LEU A 291 -3.49 -9.04 -7.64
C LEU A 291 -3.34 -7.58 -7.20
N GLN A 292 -4.36 -6.73 -7.40
CA GLN A 292 -4.25 -5.31 -7.00
C GLN A 292 -3.99 -5.13 -5.50
N ALA A 293 -4.57 -5.95 -4.64
CA ALA A 293 -4.30 -5.90 -3.21
C ALA A 293 -2.82 -6.21 -2.88
N TYR A 294 -2.21 -7.13 -3.61
CA TYR A 294 -0.78 -7.43 -3.47
C TYR A 294 0.10 -6.33 -4.06
N LEU A 295 -0.28 -5.73 -5.19
CA LEU A 295 0.42 -4.56 -5.73
C LEU A 295 0.41 -3.39 -4.73
N ASN A 296 -0.71 -3.19 -4.03
CA ASN A 296 -0.83 -2.18 -2.97
C ASN A 296 0.14 -2.46 -1.80
N GLU A 297 0.22 -3.71 -1.34
CA GLU A 297 1.19 -4.11 -0.30
C GLU A 297 2.63 -3.90 -0.77
N PHE A 298 2.96 -4.36 -1.97
CA PHE A 298 4.31 -4.17 -2.53
C PHE A 298 4.67 -2.69 -2.62
N THR A 299 3.78 -1.86 -3.19
CA THR A 299 3.95 -0.41 -3.31
C THR A 299 4.16 0.25 -1.95
N PHE A 300 3.30 -0.07 -0.97
CA PHE A 300 3.39 0.47 0.38
C PHE A 300 4.75 0.18 1.03
N ARG A 301 5.19 -1.07 0.97
CA ARG A 301 6.44 -1.54 1.57
C ARG A 301 7.65 -1.03 0.82
N PHE A 302 7.64 -1.06 -0.51
CA PHE A 302 8.73 -0.54 -1.34
C PHE A 302 8.98 0.94 -1.09
N ASN A 303 7.93 1.74 -1.02
CA ASN A 303 8.05 3.18 -0.77
C ASN A 303 8.54 3.51 0.64
N ARG A 304 8.43 2.58 1.59
CA ARG A 304 8.87 2.74 2.99
C ARG A 304 10.08 1.90 3.37
N ARG A 305 10.73 1.26 2.40
CA ARG A 305 11.84 0.30 2.65
C ARG A 305 13.02 0.87 3.40
N PHE A 306 13.19 2.19 3.38
CA PHE A 306 14.25 2.87 4.14
C PHE A 306 13.84 3.19 5.58
N TYR A 307 12.54 3.09 5.89
CA TYR A 307 11.96 3.42 7.19
C TYR A 307 10.86 2.39 7.57
N PRO A 308 11.20 1.10 7.65
CA PRO A 308 10.19 0.04 7.77
C PRO A 308 9.36 0.15 9.06
N PHE A 309 9.95 0.61 10.16
CA PHE A 309 9.22 0.75 11.42
C PHE A 309 8.19 1.90 11.36
N ASN A 310 8.48 2.98 10.64
CA ASN A 310 7.51 4.04 10.42
C ASN A 310 6.32 3.57 9.57
N ALA A 311 6.50 2.49 8.80
CA ALA A 311 5.41 1.87 8.05
C ALA A 311 4.30 1.33 8.96
N PHE A 312 4.62 0.82 10.15
CA PHE A 312 3.64 0.39 11.15
C PHE A 312 2.68 1.53 11.53
N ARG A 313 3.22 2.68 11.91
CA ARG A 313 2.42 3.87 12.26
C ARG A 313 1.58 4.35 11.08
N SER A 314 2.19 4.41 9.88
CA SER A 314 1.49 4.78 8.64
C SER A 314 0.34 3.82 8.34
N LEU A 315 0.55 2.51 8.49
CA LEU A 315 -0.47 1.50 8.23
C LEU A 315 -1.66 1.66 9.17
N LEU A 316 -1.42 1.78 10.48
CA LEU A 316 -2.49 1.96 11.46
C LEU A 316 -3.27 3.26 11.23
N GLY A 317 -2.60 4.33 10.81
CA GLY A 317 -3.25 5.59 10.53
C GLY A 317 -4.15 5.56 9.30
N ILE A 318 -3.68 5.01 8.21
CA ILE A 318 -4.51 4.86 7.00
C ILE A 318 -5.65 3.87 7.28
N ALA A 319 -5.34 2.74 7.90
CA ALA A 319 -6.33 1.71 8.27
C ALA A 319 -7.40 2.24 9.22
N GLY A 320 -7.08 3.21 10.06
CA GLY A 320 -8.01 3.89 10.96
C GLY A 320 -9.00 4.84 10.28
N GLY A 321 -8.80 5.19 9.00
CA GLY A 321 -9.63 6.12 8.24
C GLY A 321 -10.34 5.51 7.02
N ILE A 322 -10.21 4.22 6.79
CA ILE A 322 -10.79 3.52 5.63
C ILE A 322 -11.91 2.58 6.08
N GLU A 323 -13.06 2.68 5.42
CA GLU A 323 -14.18 1.77 5.64
C GLU A 323 -13.79 0.31 5.36
N ALA A 324 -14.20 -0.58 6.25
CA ALA A 324 -13.81 -1.98 6.19
C ALA A 324 -14.52 -2.70 5.03
N PRO A 325 -13.77 -3.31 4.10
CA PRO A 325 -14.36 -4.27 3.18
C PRO A 325 -14.89 -5.50 3.95
N THR A 326 -15.98 -6.08 3.48
CA THR A 326 -16.47 -7.35 4.04
C THR A 326 -15.58 -8.51 3.57
N TYR A 327 -15.65 -9.65 4.29
CA TYR A 327 -14.93 -10.86 3.84
C TYR A 327 -15.42 -11.31 2.44
N ALA A 328 -16.72 -11.20 2.19
CA ALA A 328 -17.30 -11.56 0.89
C ALA A 328 -16.73 -10.69 -0.24
N ASP A 329 -16.64 -9.38 -0.04
CA ASP A 329 -16.06 -8.46 -1.03
C ASP A 329 -14.60 -8.78 -1.32
N LEU A 330 -13.82 -9.05 -0.26
CA LEU A 330 -12.41 -9.41 -0.39
C LEU A 330 -12.21 -10.76 -1.09
N TYR A 331 -13.02 -11.77 -0.70
CA TYR A 331 -12.90 -13.12 -1.23
C TYR A 331 -13.35 -13.22 -2.69
N SER A 332 -14.42 -12.52 -3.07
CA SER A 332 -14.88 -12.44 -4.47
C SER A 332 -13.96 -11.60 -5.35
N GLY A 333 -13.14 -10.72 -4.77
CA GLY A 333 -12.39 -9.68 -5.48
C GLY A 333 -13.27 -8.52 -5.95
N ALA A 334 -14.49 -8.42 -5.45
CA ALA A 334 -15.42 -7.35 -5.80
C ALA A 334 -15.06 -6.00 -5.14
N TRP A 335 -14.30 -6.04 -4.03
CA TRP A 335 -13.87 -4.81 -3.39
C TRP A 335 -12.81 -4.10 -4.23
N THR A 336 -13.12 -2.86 -4.61
CA THR A 336 -12.18 -1.97 -5.28
C THR A 336 -11.71 -0.90 -4.31
N HIS A 337 -10.43 -0.57 -4.36
CA HIS A 337 -9.88 0.50 -3.53
C HIS A 337 -10.51 1.84 -3.91
N PRO A 338 -10.83 2.73 -2.95
CA PRO A 338 -11.42 4.05 -3.25
C PRO A 338 -10.64 4.88 -4.28
N THR A 339 -9.31 4.68 -4.37
CA THR A 339 -8.47 5.34 -5.39
C THR A 339 -8.55 4.71 -6.77
N SER A 340 -9.07 3.48 -6.89
CA SER A 340 -9.21 2.81 -8.19
C SER A 340 -10.53 3.16 -8.90
N SER A 341 -11.45 3.86 -8.24
CA SER A 341 -12.73 4.27 -8.84
C SER A 341 -12.62 5.45 -9.81
N GLY A 342 -11.45 6.03 -10.02
CA GLY A 342 -11.19 7.07 -11.00
C GLY A 342 -10.47 6.60 -12.27
N CYS A 343 -10.13 5.34 -12.35
CA CYS A 343 -9.38 4.79 -13.47
C CYS A 343 -10.06 3.50 -13.92
N LEU A 344 -10.61 3.49 -15.08
CA LEU A 344 -11.13 2.33 -15.79
C LEU A 344 -12.66 2.31 -15.93
N CYS A 345 -13.17 3.21 -16.74
CA CYS A 345 -14.21 2.88 -17.69
C CYS A 345 -13.67 3.15 -19.08
#